data_16e370a6bf75582831b293458be66cbc
#
_entry.id   16e370a6bf75582831b293458be66cbc
#
_cell.length_a   1.000
_cell.length_b   1.000
_cell.length_c   1.000
_cell.angle_alpha   90.00
_cell.angle_beta   90.00
_cell.angle_gamma   90.00
#
_symmetry.space_group_name_H-M   'P 1'
#
loop_
_entity.id
_entity.type
_entity.pdbx_description
1 polymer ?
#
loop_
_entity_poly.entity_id
_entity_poly.type
_entity_poly.pdbx_seq_one_letter_code
_entity_poly.pdbx_strand_id
1 'polypeptide(L)'
;VVVHTPVLPVALTGPAYFVSRGAQWPELIMVLQGYGVTVELNGETHISKEGVTSTTLSAVPDVPFSSFQLTLPESPHSALAGNGNLCKQKLIMPVKLTGQNGALVEQSTKVKVSGCAATRKKTKKQSKGKGKKHKAKKRKAGKHKGKKHGGKASGKAKAGQTQAS
;
A
#
# COMPACT_ATOMS: atom_id res chain seq x y z
N VAL A 1 -12.67 -16.49 3.21
CA VAL A 1 -12.79 -16.54 1.74
C VAL A 1 -14.22 -16.88 1.38
N VAL A 2 -14.73 -16.28 0.31
CA VAL A 2 -16.06 -16.58 -0.25
C VAL A 2 -15.90 -16.72 -1.77
N VAL A 3 -16.37 -17.83 -2.31
CA VAL A 3 -16.31 -18.11 -3.76
C VAL A 3 -17.70 -18.47 -4.26
N HIS A 4 -18.17 -17.76 -5.27
CA HIS A 4 -19.42 -18.08 -5.96
C HIS A 4 -19.11 -18.80 -7.27
N THR A 5 -19.80 -19.90 -7.48
CA THR A 5 -19.74 -20.68 -8.70
C THR A 5 -21.17 -20.91 -9.22
N PRO A 6 -21.41 -20.85 -10.54
CA PRO A 6 -22.75 -21.09 -11.10
C PRO A 6 -23.20 -22.57 -11.01
N VAL A 7 -22.27 -23.47 -10.68
CA VAL A 7 -22.60 -24.91 -10.58
C VAL A 7 -23.11 -25.33 -9.20
N LEU A 8 -23.02 -24.44 -8.19
CA LEU A 8 -23.54 -24.70 -6.86
C LEU A 8 -24.58 -23.65 -6.46
N PRO A 9 -25.66 -24.04 -5.75
CA PRO A 9 -26.69 -23.10 -5.31
C PRO A 9 -26.25 -22.18 -4.16
N VAL A 10 -25.11 -22.50 -3.52
CA VAL A 10 -24.56 -21.74 -2.39
C VAL A 10 -23.09 -21.42 -2.64
N ALA A 11 -22.60 -20.35 -2.01
CA ALA A 11 -21.18 -20.03 -2.05
C ALA A 11 -20.36 -21.06 -1.27
N LEU A 12 -19.16 -21.33 -1.75
CA LEU A 12 -18.11 -21.99 -0.98
C LEU A 12 -17.47 -20.98 -0.06
N THR A 13 -17.39 -21.28 1.24
CA THR A 13 -16.82 -20.37 2.23
C THR A 13 -15.81 -21.09 3.10
N GLY A 14 -14.85 -20.35 3.63
CA GLY A 14 -13.89 -20.94 4.54
C GLY A 14 -12.72 -20.03 4.91
N PRO A 15 -11.89 -20.49 5.85
CA PRO A 15 -10.74 -19.76 6.31
C PRO A 15 -9.60 -19.78 5.29
N ALA A 16 -8.71 -18.78 5.44
CA ALA A 16 -7.41 -18.72 4.78
C ALA A 16 -6.32 -18.72 5.84
N TYR A 17 -5.28 -19.51 5.63
CA TYR A 17 -4.16 -19.65 6.54
C TYR A 17 -2.85 -19.32 5.82
N PHE A 18 -1.95 -18.61 6.51
CA PHE A 18 -0.55 -18.54 6.11
C PHE A 18 0.23 -19.61 6.88
N VAL A 19 0.77 -20.58 6.16
CA VAL A 19 1.44 -21.75 6.74
C VAL A 19 2.91 -21.74 6.33
N SER A 20 3.81 -21.76 7.32
CA SER A 20 5.24 -21.90 7.07
C SER A 20 5.61 -23.39 7.06
N ARG A 21 6.12 -23.86 5.93
CA ARG A 21 6.59 -25.25 5.73
C ARG A 21 8.09 -25.34 5.46
N GLY A 22 8.86 -24.34 5.93
CA GLY A 22 10.31 -24.29 5.73
C GLY A 22 10.75 -23.66 4.41
N ALA A 23 9.83 -23.22 3.58
CA ALA A 23 10.11 -22.38 2.43
C ALA A 23 10.44 -20.94 2.88
N GLN A 24 11.05 -20.14 1.99
CA GLN A 24 11.40 -18.74 2.27
C GLN A 24 10.18 -17.88 2.64
N TRP A 25 9.03 -18.15 2.04
CA TRP A 25 7.77 -17.44 2.25
C TRP A 25 6.67 -18.42 2.68
N PRO A 26 5.70 -17.97 3.49
CA PRO A 26 4.57 -18.81 3.87
C PRO A 26 3.67 -19.09 2.66
N GLU A 27 3.08 -20.26 2.63
CA GLU A 27 2.05 -20.65 1.68
C GLU A 27 0.68 -20.11 2.16
N LEU A 28 -0.16 -19.70 1.21
CA LEU A 28 -1.56 -19.34 1.48
C LEU A 28 -2.44 -20.56 1.21
N ILE A 29 -2.99 -21.16 2.27
CA ILE A 29 -3.89 -22.30 2.18
C ILE A 29 -5.32 -21.84 2.46
N MET A 30 -6.25 -22.14 1.56
CA MET A 30 -7.65 -21.82 1.71
C MET A 30 -8.47 -23.11 1.67
N VAL A 31 -9.27 -23.35 2.71
CA VAL A 31 -10.15 -24.51 2.81
C VAL A 31 -11.59 -24.06 2.69
N LEU A 32 -12.20 -24.29 1.54
CA LEU A 32 -13.54 -23.82 1.18
C LEU A 32 -14.53 -24.95 1.27
N GLN A 33 -15.67 -24.69 1.90
CA GLN A 33 -16.73 -25.68 2.08
C GLN A 33 -18.10 -25.10 1.74
N GLY A 34 -18.95 -25.93 1.17
CA GLY A 34 -20.34 -25.60 0.87
C GLY A 34 -21.03 -26.71 0.10
N TYR A 35 -22.30 -26.93 0.35
CA TYR A 35 -23.12 -27.93 -0.34
C TYR A 35 -22.53 -29.36 -0.38
N GLY A 36 -21.88 -29.77 0.72
CA GLY A 36 -21.22 -31.09 0.81
C GLY A 36 -19.89 -31.20 0.07
N VAL A 37 -19.41 -30.10 -0.54
CA VAL A 37 -18.14 -30.04 -1.26
C VAL A 37 -17.09 -29.37 -0.38
N THR A 38 -15.85 -29.91 -0.40
CA THR A 38 -14.67 -29.28 0.19
C THR A 38 -13.63 -29.10 -0.89
N VAL A 39 -13.11 -27.88 -1.00
CA VAL A 39 -12.03 -27.50 -1.93
C VAL A 39 -10.88 -26.89 -1.15
N GLU A 40 -9.69 -27.43 -1.31
CA GLU A 40 -8.44 -26.84 -0.80
C GLU A 40 -7.69 -26.17 -1.94
N LEU A 41 -7.33 -24.89 -1.74
CA LEU A 41 -6.51 -24.13 -2.67
C LEU A 41 -5.20 -23.79 -2.00
N ASN A 42 -4.10 -24.15 -2.64
CA ASN A 42 -2.74 -23.90 -2.17
C ASN A 42 -2.10 -22.82 -3.03
N GLY A 43 -1.64 -21.75 -2.40
CA GLY A 43 -1.03 -20.61 -3.04
C GLY A 43 0.42 -20.41 -2.61
N GLU A 44 1.32 -20.44 -3.57
CA GLU A 44 2.71 -20.08 -3.35
C GLU A 44 2.85 -18.56 -3.28
N THR A 45 3.35 -18.07 -2.16
CA THR A 45 3.56 -16.63 -1.95
C THR A 45 5.00 -16.26 -2.30
N HIS A 46 5.16 -15.15 -3.00
CA HIS A 46 6.45 -14.54 -3.30
C HIS A 46 6.43 -13.06 -2.97
N ILE A 47 7.51 -12.55 -2.38
CA ILE A 47 7.69 -11.12 -2.13
C ILE A 47 8.92 -10.65 -2.91
N SER A 48 8.71 -9.69 -3.82
CA SER A 48 9.81 -9.12 -4.61
C SER A 48 10.72 -8.23 -3.76
N LYS A 49 11.89 -7.87 -4.29
CA LYS A 49 12.83 -6.94 -3.63
C LYS A 49 12.22 -5.56 -3.36
N GLU A 50 11.24 -5.16 -4.17
CA GLU A 50 10.49 -3.91 -4.04
C GLU A 50 9.34 -4.01 -3.01
N GLY A 51 9.16 -5.17 -2.36
CA GLY A 51 8.10 -5.41 -1.37
C GLY A 51 6.72 -5.67 -1.98
N VAL A 52 6.66 -6.09 -3.25
CA VAL A 52 5.40 -6.50 -3.88
C VAL A 52 5.14 -7.97 -3.58
N THR A 53 4.01 -8.24 -2.92
CA THR A 53 3.56 -9.60 -2.63
C THR A 53 2.73 -10.13 -3.80
N SER A 54 3.04 -11.32 -4.26
CA SER A 54 2.25 -12.07 -5.24
C SER A 54 1.94 -13.47 -4.71
N THR A 55 0.81 -14.03 -5.11
CA THR A 55 0.42 -15.41 -4.77
C THR A 55 -0.03 -16.11 -6.03
N THR A 56 0.51 -17.29 -6.27
CA THR A 56 0.17 -18.16 -7.40
C THR A 56 -0.59 -19.37 -6.90
N LEU A 57 -1.80 -19.56 -7.38
CA LEU A 57 -2.62 -20.75 -7.14
C LEU A 57 -2.45 -21.70 -8.34
N SER A 58 -1.74 -22.81 -8.16
CA SER A 58 -1.38 -23.71 -9.25
C SER A 58 -2.34 -24.88 -9.46
N ALA A 59 -3.13 -25.21 -8.43
CA ALA A 59 -4.05 -26.36 -8.46
C ALA A 59 -5.50 -25.90 -8.19
N VAL A 60 -6.01 -25.02 -9.05
CA VAL A 60 -7.43 -24.60 -8.99
C VAL A 60 -8.27 -25.64 -9.74
N PRO A 61 -9.37 -26.17 -9.12
CA PRO A 61 -10.29 -27.07 -9.83
C PRO A 61 -10.86 -26.40 -11.09
N ASP A 62 -11.05 -27.20 -12.15
CA ASP A 62 -11.63 -26.74 -13.41
C ASP A 62 -13.15 -26.56 -13.29
N VAL A 63 -13.54 -25.60 -12.47
CA VAL A 63 -14.93 -25.23 -12.23
C VAL A 63 -15.09 -23.74 -12.47
N PRO A 64 -16.07 -23.32 -13.28
CA PRO A 64 -16.32 -21.90 -13.49
C PRO A 64 -16.66 -21.21 -12.16
N PHE A 65 -16.08 -20.06 -11.92
CA PHE A 65 -16.45 -19.20 -10.78
C PHE A 65 -16.82 -17.80 -11.26
N SER A 66 -17.77 -17.18 -10.61
CA SER A 66 -18.26 -15.84 -10.94
C SER A 66 -17.63 -14.75 -10.05
N SER A 67 -17.27 -15.11 -8.81
CA SER A 67 -16.58 -14.20 -7.92
C SER A 67 -15.70 -14.96 -6.92
N PHE A 68 -14.60 -14.30 -6.55
CA PHE A 68 -13.68 -14.72 -5.51
C PHE A 68 -13.42 -13.54 -4.58
N GLN A 69 -13.69 -13.71 -3.29
CA GLN A 69 -13.48 -12.68 -2.28
C GLN A 69 -12.60 -13.22 -1.16
N LEU A 70 -11.46 -12.56 -0.94
CA LEU A 70 -10.57 -12.80 0.18
C LEU A 70 -10.62 -11.60 1.13
N THR A 71 -10.95 -11.85 2.39
CA THR A 71 -10.91 -10.85 3.45
C THR A 71 -9.78 -11.20 4.42
N LEU A 72 -8.84 -10.29 4.60
CA LEU A 72 -7.74 -10.44 5.53
C LEU A 72 -7.98 -9.55 6.75
N PRO A 73 -7.59 -10.00 7.97
CA PRO A 73 -7.76 -9.21 9.17
C PRO A 73 -6.90 -7.95 9.14
N GLU A 74 -7.39 -6.88 9.72
CA GLU A 74 -6.67 -5.64 9.94
C GLU A 74 -5.99 -5.62 11.33
N SER A 75 -5.09 -4.64 11.54
CA SER A 75 -4.45 -4.37 12.83
C SER A 75 -3.43 -5.43 13.27
N PRO A 76 -3.16 -5.72 14.56
CA PRO A 76 -1.95 -6.43 14.98
C PRO A 76 -1.78 -7.84 14.42
N HIS A 77 -2.83 -8.41 13.85
CA HIS A 77 -2.81 -9.74 13.22
C HIS A 77 -2.91 -9.66 11.69
N SER A 78 -2.64 -8.48 11.11
CA SER A 78 -2.66 -8.33 9.65
C SER A 78 -1.55 -9.17 9.00
N ALA A 79 -1.92 -9.99 8.04
CA ALA A 79 -0.99 -10.77 7.24
C ALA A 79 -0.24 -9.93 6.19
N LEU A 80 -0.77 -8.74 5.89
CA LEU A 80 -0.16 -7.82 4.92
C LEU A 80 0.15 -6.49 5.61
N ALA A 81 1.35 -5.99 5.37
CA ALA A 81 1.77 -4.67 5.81
C ALA A 81 1.85 -3.71 4.62
N GLY A 82 1.38 -2.48 4.82
CA GLY A 82 1.50 -1.44 3.80
C GLY A 82 2.93 -0.95 3.67
N ASN A 83 3.49 -0.96 2.47
CA ASN A 83 4.79 -0.40 2.18
C ASN A 83 4.67 1.10 1.88
N GLY A 84 4.82 1.92 2.93
CA GLY A 84 4.76 3.38 2.82
C GLY A 84 3.35 3.96 2.92
N ASN A 85 3.17 5.17 2.38
CA ASN A 85 1.90 5.89 2.46
C ASN A 85 0.94 5.48 1.34
N LEU A 86 0.05 4.54 1.62
CA LEU A 86 -0.89 4.00 0.65
C LEU A 86 -1.86 5.06 0.11
N CYS A 87 -2.16 6.12 0.87
CA CYS A 87 -3.05 7.20 0.44
C CYS A 87 -2.49 8.06 -0.69
N LYS A 88 -1.17 8.04 -0.88
CA LYS A 88 -0.47 8.81 -1.92
C LYS A 88 -0.06 7.98 -3.13
N GLN A 89 -0.25 6.68 -3.06
CA GLN A 89 0.17 5.75 -4.09
C GLN A 89 -0.99 5.40 -5.03
N LYS A 90 -0.67 5.12 -6.29
CA LYS A 90 -1.61 4.53 -7.24
C LYS A 90 -1.48 3.02 -7.12
N LEU A 91 -2.35 2.42 -6.33
CA LEU A 91 -2.34 0.99 -6.06
C LEU A 91 -3.16 0.25 -7.12
N ILE A 92 -2.53 -0.71 -7.77
CA ILE A 92 -3.14 -1.57 -8.78
C ILE A 92 -2.81 -3.02 -8.40
N MET A 93 -3.81 -3.87 -8.44
CA MET A 93 -3.68 -5.31 -8.26
C MET A 93 -3.91 -6.01 -9.60
N PRO A 94 -2.86 -6.44 -10.29
CA PRO A 94 -3.00 -7.26 -11.48
C PRO A 94 -3.39 -8.68 -11.09
N VAL A 95 -4.27 -9.29 -11.88
CA VAL A 95 -4.71 -10.68 -11.77
C VAL A 95 -4.57 -11.33 -13.14
N LYS A 96 -3.97 -12.50 -13.17
CA LYS A 96 -3.82 -13.32 -14.36
C LYS A 96 -4.45 -14.68 -14.09
N LEU A 97 -5.38 -15.07 -14.93
CA LEU A 97 -6.05 -16.36 -14.88
C LEU A 97 -5.76 -17.12 -16.17
N THR A 98 -5.32 -18.35 -16.03
CA THR A 98 -5.09 -19.26 -17.17
C THR A 98 -6.04 -20.44 -17.04
N GLY A 99 -6.95 -20.58 -17.98
CA GLY A 99 -7.85 -21.71 -18.03
C GLY A 99 -7.13 -23.00 -18.46
N GLN A 100 -7.68 -24.17 -18.15
CA GLN A 100 -7.11 -25.44 -18.55
C GLN A 100 -7.10 -25.62 -20.08
N ASN A 101 -7.99 -24.94 -20.78
CA ASN A 101 -8.00 -24.85 -22.25
C ASN A 101 -6.95 -23.87 -22.83
N GLY A 102 -6.09 -23.29 -21.98
CA GLY A 102 -5.09 -22.31 -22.37
C GLY A 102 -5.63 -20.87 -22.53
N ALA A 103 -6.91 -20.64 -22.33
CA ALA A 103 -7.46 -19.29 -22.37
C ALA A 103 -6.85 -18.41 -21.26
N LEU A 104 -6.46 -17.19 -21.63
CA LEU A 104 -5.81 -16.25 -20.72
C LEU A 104 -6.73 -15.06 -20.46
N VAL A 105 -6.95 -14.76 -19.20
CA VAL A 105 -7.66 -13.54 -18.74
C VAL A 105 -6.71 -12.73 -17.87
N GLU A 106 -6.44 -11.50 -18.28
CA GLU A 106 -5.65 -10.54 -17.50
C GLU A 106 -6.52 -9.36 -17.09
N GLN A 107 -6.54 -9.06 -15.82
CA GLN A 107 -7.32 -7.98 -15.23
C GLN A 107 -6.46 -7.15 -14.29
N SER A 108 -6.67 -5.85 -14.27
CA SER A 108 -6.04 -4.93 -13.33
C SER A 108 -7.09 -4.19 -12.53
N THR A 109 -7.09 -4.40 -11.24
CA THR A 109 -8.05 -3.78 -10.33
C THR A 109 -7.39 -2.65 -9.54
N LYS A 110 -8.03 -1.48 -9.53
CA LYS A 110 -7.59 -0.35 -8.70
C LYS A 110 -7.97 -0.61 -7.24
N VAL A 111 -6.98 -0.66 -6.37
CA VAL A 111 -7.20 -0.80 -4.93
C VAL A 111 -7.66 0.53 -4.35
N LYS A 112 -8.77 0.51 -3.61
CA LYS A 112 -9.29 1.66 -2.88
C LYS A 112 -8.76 1.62 -1.46
N VAL A 113 -8.29 2.76 -0.95
CA VAL A 113 -7.82 2.91 0.43
C VAL A 113 -8.79 3.81 1.17
N SER A 114 -9.29 3.35 2.31
CA SER A 114 -10.12 4.13 3.24
C SER A 114 -9.26 4.73 4.35
N GLY A 115 -9.83 5.66 5.12
CA GLY A 115 -9.13 6.29 6.24
C GLY A 115 -8.08 7.35 5.83
N CYS A 116 -7.98 7.69 4.55
CA CYS A 116 -7.10 8.74 4.09
C CYS A 116 -7.63 10.12 4.49
N ALA A 117 -6.78 10.97 5.08
CA ALA A 117 -7.13 12.36 5.36
C ALA A 117 -7.49 13.08 4.05
N ALA A 118 -8.65 13.73 4.02
CA ALA A 118 -9.08 14.50 2.86
C ALA A 118 -8.05 15.58 2.56
N THR A 119 -7.49 15.56 1.36
CA THR A 119 -6.60 16.64 0.91
C THR A 119 -7.45 17.89 0.78
N ARG A 120 -7.38 18.81 1.75
CA ARG A 120 -7.99 20.12 1.63
C ARG A 120 -7.37 20.82 0.41
N LYS A 121 -8.10 20.86 -0.68
CA LYS A 121 -7.76 21.73 -1.82
C LYS A 121 -7.73 23.16 -1.28
N LYS A 122 -6.54 23.73 -1.12
CA LYS A 122 -6.40 25.18 -0.88
C LYS A 122 -6.94 25.87 -2.12
N THR A 123 -8.19 26.27 -2.09
CA THR A 123 -8.74 27.24 -3.01
C THR A 123 -7.99 28.56 -2.77
N LYS A 124 -7.08 28.89 -3.69
CA LYS A 124 -6.52 30.25 -3.76
C LYS A 124 -7.69 31.21 -4.03
N LYS A 125 -8.22 31.81 -2.98
CA LYS A 125 -9.01 33.04 -3.11
C LYS A 125 -8.04 34.10 -3.62
N GLN A 126 -8.13 34.42 -4.89
CA GLN A 126 -7.57 35.66 -5.44
C GLN A 126 -8.34 36.80 -4.81
N SER A 127 -7.77 37.42 -3.81
CA SER A 127 -8.22 38.72 -3.33
C SER A 127 -7.76 39.76 -4.35
N LYS A 128 -8.67 40.21 -5.21
CA LYS A 128 -8.52 41.48 -5.94
C LYS A 128 -8.50 42.61 -4.93
N GLY A 129 -7.31 43.04 -4.52
CA GLY A 129 -7.10 44.25 -3.77
C GLY A 129 -7.26 45.45 -4.68
N LYS A 130 -8.34 46.16 -4.49
CA LYS A 130 -8.57 47.53 -5.05
C LYS A 130 -7.50 48.46 -4.47
N GLY A 131 -6.67 49.00 -5.36
CA GLY A 131 -5.71 50.04 -4.99
C GLY A 131 -6.39 51.28 -4.47
N LYS A 132 -5.95 51.77 -3.31
CA LYS A 132 -6.10 53.14 -2.87
C LYS A 132 -4.73 53.76 -2.75
N LYS A 133 -4.44 54.70 -3.66
CA LYS A 133 -3.33 55.63 -3.61
C LYS A 133 -3.45 56.47 -2.33
N HIS A 134 -2.43 56.47 -1.49
CA HIS A 134 -2.18 57.63 -0.61
C HIS A 134 -0.72 58.04 -0.73
N LYS A 135 -0.60 59.32 -1.01
CA LYS A 135 0.56 60.18 -1.29
C LYS A 135 1.37 60.42 -0.02
N ALA A 136 2.67 60.29 -0.15
CA ALA A 136 3.77 61.04 0.47
C ALA A 136 3.73 61.49 1.96
N LYS A 137 4.77 61.14 2.69
CA LYS A 137 5.61 62.15 3.34
C LYS A 137 7.00 61.61 3.68
N LYS A 138 7.96 62.31 3.16
CA LYS A 138 9.39 62.22 3.29
C LYS A 138 9.81 62.66 4.70
N ARG A 139 10.57 61.85 5.46
CA ARG A 139 11.44 62.38 6.53
C ARG A 139 12.75 61.58 6.56
N LYS A 140 13.81 62.40 6.62
CA LYS A 140 15.24 62.08 6.62
C LYS A 140 15.70 61.59 7.99
N ALA A 141 16.84 60.90 7.93
CA ALA A 141 17.98 60.91 8.84
C ALA A 141 18.03 59.85 9.96
N GLY A 142 19.17 59.20 10.02
CA GLY A 142 19.64 58.44 11.17
C GLY A 142 20.68 57.38 10.82
N LYS A 143 21.92 57.88 10.69
CA LYS A 143 23.14 57.13 10.45
C LYS A 143 23.66 56.59 11.78
N HIS A 144 23.83 55.30 12.00
CA HIS A 144 24.76 54.79 12.99
C HIS A 144 25.53 53.57 12.51
N LYS A 145 26.84 53.74 12.59
CA LYS A 145 27.92 52.75 12.42
C LYS A 145 28.09 51.95 13.72
N GLY A 146 28.56 50.71 13.59
CA GLY A 146 29.21 49.93 14.67
C GLY A 146 29.04 48.43 14.37
N LYS A 147 29.96 47.73 14.17
CA LYS A 147 31.31 47.31 14.48
C LYS A 147 31.35 45.82 14.71
N LYS A 148 32.26 45.18 14.06
CA LYS A 148 32.70 43.77 14.03
C LYS A 148 32.79 43.07 15.39
N HIS A 149 32.58 41.75 15.37
CA HIS A 149 33.42 40.66 15.99
C HIS A 149 32.78 39.35 15.52
N GLY A 150 33.43 38.36 14.95
CA GLY A 150 34.71 37.72 15.24
C GLY A 150 34.50 36.56 16.20
N GLY A 151 34.37 35.32 15.67
CA GLY A 151 34.27 34.14 16.52
C GLY A 151 34.27 32.85 15.72
N LYS A 152 35.47 32.33 15.49
CA LYS A 152 35.81 31.06 14.88
C LYS A 152 35.87 30.00 16.00
N ALA A 153 35.21 28.86 15.89
CA ALA A 153 35.63 27.64 16.59
C ALA A 153 35.15 26.39 15.86
N SER A 154 36.11 25.66 15.45
CA SER A 154 36.16 24.28 14.98
C SER A 154 35.82 23.29 16.09
N GLY A 155 35.17 22.19 15.72
CA GLY A 155 34.97 21.03 16.59
C GLY A 155 34.84 19.76 15.77
N LYS A 156 35.94 19.06 15.68
CA LYS A 156 36.16 17.75 15.04
C LYS A 156 35.97 16.67 16.12
N ALA A 157 35.18 15.64 15.89
CA ALA A 157 35.29 14.32 16.57
C ALA A 157 34.49 13.31 15.75
N LYS A 158 35.13 12.41 15.17
CA LYS A 158 35.72 11.10 15.49
C LYS A 158 34.70 9.96 15.46
N ALA A 159 34.95 9.07 14.49
CA ALA A 159 34.41 7.75 14.30
C ALA A 159 34.54 6.84 15.55
N GLY A 160 33.57 5.96 15.73
CA GLY A 160 33.62 4.81 16.60
C GLY A 160 33.01 3.61 15.93
N GLN A 161 33.85 2.73 15.38
CA GLN A 161 33.54 1.35 15.06
C GLN A 161 33.44 0.56 16.36
N THR A 162 32.46 -0.33 16.45
CA THR A 162 32.58 -1.50 17.35
C THR A 162 31.97 -2.70 16.64
N GLN A 163 32.85 -3.66 16.38
CA GLN A 163 32.60 -5.06 16.05
C GLN A 163 32.33 -5.86 17.34
N ALA A 164 31.82 -7.05 17.11
CA ALA A 164 31.83 -8.30 17.92
C ALA A 164 30.47 -8.64 18.51
N SER A 165 29.98 -9.77 18.45
CA SER A 165 30.26 -11.19 18.20
C SER A 165 28.97 -11.88 17.88
#